data_395d99b8586c170b8e6a4dbfaaa639ef
#
_entry.id   395d99b8586c170b8e6a4dbfaaa639ef
#
_cell.length_a   1.000
_cell.length_b   1.000
_cell.length_c   1.000
_cell.angle_alpha   90.00
_cell.angle_beta   90.00
_cell.angle_gamma   90.00
#
_symmetry.space_group_name_H-M   'P 1'
#
loop_
_entity.id
_entity.type
_entity.pdbx_description
1 polymer ?
#
loop_
_entity_poly.entity_id
_entity_poly.type
_entity_poly.pdbx_seq_one_letter_code
_entity_poly.pdbx_strand_id
1 'polypeptide(L)'
;MAIARTVGADVTIGEMYDADWDAVRDIYAEGIATGNASIETEPPTWEVWNGRHLKHCRLVARRGDIVVGWAALGPFSVRSAYSGVAEVSIYIAERARGQGIGRALLQAIIAESERHGIWTIQAGIFPENTISIALHTRCGFREIGTRKQLGKLNGVWRDVVLFERRSTIVGVD
;
A
#
# COMPACT_ATOMS: atom_id res chain seq x y z
N MET A 1 -15.05 12.14 -7.44
CA MET A 1 -15.57 11.97 -6.05
C MET A 1 -15.33 10.51 -5.66
N ALA A 2 -14.33 10.25 -4.81
CA ALA A 2 -14.13 8.92 -4.27
C ALA A 2 -15.33 8.58 -3.37
N ILE A 3 -15.96 7.44 -3.62
CA ILE A 3 -17.10 6.97 -2.82
C ILE A 3 -16.55 6.49 -1.49
N ALA A 4 -16.89 7.18 -0.40
CA ALA A 4 -16.59 6.72 0.94
C ALA A 4 -17.18 5.31 1.14
N ARG A 5 -16.34 4.32 1.37
CA ARG A 5 -16.74 2.93 1.55
C ARG A 5 -16.71 2.61 3.04
N THR A 6 -17.84 2.27 3.62
CA THR A 6 -17.92 1.88 5.03
C THR A 6 -17.45 0.45 5.22
N VAL A 7 -16.57 0.23 6.20
CA VAL A 7 -16.03 -1.08 6.59
C VAL A 7 -16.40 -1.34 8.04
N GLY A 8 -17.34 -2.25 8.27
CA GLY A 8 -17.93 -2.39 9.61
C GLY A 8 -18.76 -1.16 10.01
N ALA A 9 -19.18 -1.07 11.26
CA ALA A 9 -20.10 -0.04 11.73
C ALA A 9 -19.47 1.37 11.87
N ASP A 10 -18.13 1.50 11.85
CA ASP A 10 -17.44 2.71 12.29
C ASP A 10 -16.19 3.13 11.50
N VAL A 11 -15.82 2.41 10.43
CA VAL A 11 -14.64 2.75 9.61
C VAL A 11 -15.05 3.15 8.19
N THR A 12 -14.57 4.31 7.73
CA THR A 12 -14.75 4.80 6.36
C THR A 12 -13.40 4.85 5.63
N ILE A 13 -13.41 4.56 4.33
CA ILE A 13 -12.25 4.72 3.46
C ILE A 13 -12.53 5.88 2.51
N GLY A 14 -11.60 6.80 2.41
CA GLY A 14 -11.69 7.97 1.57
C GLY A 14 -10.33 8.46 1.11
N GLU A 15 -10.35 9.56 0.37
CA GLU A 15 -9.16 10.22 -0.12
C GLU A 15 -8.28 10.71 1.04
N MET A 16 -6.97 10.61 0.86
CA MET A 16 -5.96 11.19 1.75
C MET A 16 -5.75 12.66 1.38
N TYR A 17 -5.78 13.53 2.37
CA TYR A 17 -5.45 14.93 2.26
C TYR A 17 -4.08 15.22 2.89
N ASP A 18 -3.46 16.35 2.54
CA ASP A 18 -2.16 16.76 3.08
C ASP A 18 -2.19 16.87 4.62
N ALA A 19 -3.33 17.27 5.18
CA ALA A 19 -3.55 17.33 6.62
C ALA A 19 -3.50 15.98 7.35
N ASP A 20 -3.59 14.86 6.62
CA ASP A 20 -3.49 13.52 7.19
C ASP A 20 -2.04 13.06 7.39
N TRP A 21 -1.08 13.83 6.87
CA TRP A 21 0.31 13.38 6.79
C TRP A 21 0.89 12.97 8.15
N ASP A 22 0.67 13.73 9.19
CA ASP A 22 1.21 13.37 10.50
C ASP A 22 0.74 11.99 10.97
N ALA A 23 -0.55 11.69 10.80
CA ALA A 23 -1.11 10.38 11.13
C ALA A 23 -0.58 9.27 10.21
N VAL A 24 -0.44 9.54 8.91
CA VAL A 24 0.13 8.62 7.91
C VAL A 24 1.58 8.29 8.26
N ARG A 25 2.40 9.31 8.59
CA ARG A 25 3.78 9.16 9.01
C ARG A 25 3.89 8.30 10.28
N ASP A 26 3.06 8.58 11.28
CA ASP A 26 3.10 7.85 12.55
C ASP A 26 2.70 6.37 12.37
N ILE A 27 1.68 6.08 11.55
CA ILE A 27 1.31 4.70 11.19
C ILE A 27 2.43 4.02 10.39
N TYR A 28 3.12 4.76 9.53
CA TYR A 28 4.28 4.23 8.80
C TYR A 28 5.42 3.89 9.77
N ALA A 29 5.70 4.76 10.75
CA ALA A 29 6.67 4.49 11.81
C ALA A 29 6.36 3.23 12.62
N GLU A 30 5.08 3.01 12.99
CA GLU A 30 4.64 1.76 13.64
C GLU A 30 4.96 0.52 12.77
N GLY A 31 4.74 0.60 11.46
CA GLY A 31 5.07 -0.48 10.53
C GLY A 31 6.57 -0.73 10.44
N ILE A 32 7.38 0.32 10.31
CA ILE A 32 8.84 0.25 10.29
C ILE A 32 9.37 -0.38 11.57
N ALA A 33 8.84 0.01 12.73
CA ALA A 33 9.24 -0.50 14.03
C ALA A 33 9.07 -2.02 14.19
N THR A 34 8.21 -2.65 13.39
CA THR A 34 8.08 -4.12 13.37
C THR A 34 9.32 -4.82 12.82
N GLY A 35 10.17 -4.12 12.06
CA GLY A 35 11.30 -4.69 11.33
C GLY A 35 10.90 -5.64 10.20
N ASN A 36 9.61 -5.71 9.87
CA ASN A 36 9.05 -6.71 8.94
C ASN A 36 8.14 -6.12 7.85
N ALA A 37 7.96 -4.81 7.82
CA ALA A 37 7.02 -4.18 6.91
C ALA A 37 7.67 -3.21 5.90
N SER A 38 8.91 -2.82 6.12
CA SER A 38 9.64 -1.89 5.25
C SER A 38 11.14 -2.11 5.32
N ILE A 39 11.83 -1.77 4.23
CA ILE A 39 13.31 -1.67 4.20
C ILE A 39 13.80 -0.32 4.77
N GLU A 40 12.91 0.65 4.92
CA GLU A 40 13.24 1.93 5.54
C GLU A 40 13.47 1.75 7.05
N THR A 41 14.33 2.58 7.62
CA THR A 41 14.64 2.59 9.07
C THR A 41 13.89 3.69 9.81
N GLU A 42 13.38 4.68 9.08
CA GLU A 42 12.57 5.79 9.59
C GLU A 42 11.59 6.27 8.51
N PRO A 43 10.47 6.88 8.86
CA PRO A 43 9.57 7.49 7.88
C PRO A 43 10.28 8.63 7.14
N PRO A 44 10.06 8.80 5.82
CA PRO A 44 10.58 9.94 5.08
C PRO A 44 9.88 11.24 5.50
N THR A 45 10.41 12.39 5.03
CA THR A 45 9.69 13.67 5.12
C THR A 45 8.47 13.67 4.17
N TRP A 46 7.56 14.62 4.38
CA TRP A 46 6.41 14.82 3.47
C TRP A 46 6.82 14.98 2.01
N GLU A 47 7.84 15.81 1.75
CA GLU A 47 8.30 16.10 0.39
C GLU A 47 8.81 14.83 -0.30
N VAL A 48 9.58 14.00 0.41
CA VAL A 48 10.10 12.74 -0.11
C VAL A 48 8.98 11.75 -0.34
N TRP A 49 8.08 11.57 0.63
CA TRP A 49 6.94 10.68 0.49
C TRP A 49 6.02 11.12 -0.64
N ASN A 50 5.69 12.41 -0.68
CA ASN A 50 4.84 13.01 -1.70
C ASN A 50 5.44 12.91 -3.11
N GLY A 51 6.76 12.99 -3.24
CA GLY A 51 7.47 12.81 -4.51
C GLY A 51 7.54 11.37 -4.99
N ARG A 52 7.52 10.40 -4.07
CA ARG A 52 7.58 8.96 -4.38
C ARG A 52 6.22 8.34 -4.74
N HIS A 53 5.11 9.01 -4.46
CA HIS A 53 3.76 8.49 -4.70
C HIS A 53 3.03 9.30 -5.76
N LEU A 54 2.15 8.62 -6.50
CA LEU A 54 1.24 9.25 -7.45
C LEU A 54 0.36 10.29 -6.73
N LYS A 55 -0.09 11.32 -7.44
CA LYS A 55 -0.96 12.36 -6.88
C LYS A 55 -2.41 11.90 -6.70
N HIS A 56 -2.78 10.81 -7.32
CA HIS A 56 -4.03 10.07 -7.16
C HIS A 56 -3.76 8.70 -6.49
N CYS A 57 -4.80 7.95 -6.19
CA CYS A 57 -4.68 6.64 -5.54
C CYS A 57 -3.93 6.73 -4.20
N ARG A 58 -4.35 7.69 -3.36
CA ARG A 58 -3.92 7.86 -1.97
C ARG A 58 -5.16 7.81 -1.10
N LEU A 59 -5.27 6.79 -0.29
CA LEU A 59 -6.46 6.52 0.53
C LEU A 59 -6.08 6.41 2.00
N VAL A 60 -6.99 6.83 2.86
CA VAL A 60 -6.94 6.58 4.30
C VAL A 60 -8.20 5.89 4.78
N ALA A 61 -8.04 5.05 5.80
CA ALA A 61 -9.14 4.52 6.59
C ALA A 61 -9.28 5.38 7.86
N ARG A 62 -10.49 5.84 8.16
CA ARG A 62 -10.80 6.65 9.32
C ARG A 62 -11.84 5.97 10.22
N ARG A 63 -11.61 6.05 11.51
CA ARG A 63 -12.62 5.75 12.54
C ARG A 63 -13.04 7.09 13.18
N GLY A 64 -14.25 7.57 12.82
CA GLY A 64 -14.57 8.97 13.03
C GLY A 64 -13.56 9.87 12.30
N ASP A 65 -12.94 10.80 13.03
CA ASP A 65 -11.92 11.70 12.47
C ASP A 65 -10.48 11.15 12.57
N ILE A 66 -10.31 9.97 13.17
CA ILE A 66 -8.97 9.40 13.43
C ILE A 66 -8.56 8.51 12.27
N VAL A 67 -7.42 8.81 11.63
CA VAL A 67 -6.79 7.93 10.65
C VAL A 67 -6.26 6.68 11.35
N VAL A 68 -6.64 5.51 10.84
CA VAL A 68 -6.25 4.19 11.38
C VAL A 68 -5.54 3.30 10.36
N GLY A 69 -5.36 3.77 9.15
CA GLY A 69 -4.61 3.08 8.10
C GLY A 69 -4.54 3.93 6.85
N TRP A 70 -3.60 3.60 5.97
CA TRP A 70 -3.44 4.26 4.68
C TRP A 70 -2.94 3.30 3.61
N ALA A 71 -3.23 3.63 2.36
CA ALA A 71 -2.66 2.99 1.18
C ALA A 71 -2.38 4.03 0.10
N ALA A 72 -1.27 3.87 -0.61
CA ALA A 72 -0.88 4.74 -1.70
C ALA A 72 -0.16 3.97 -2.80
N LEU A 73 -0.21 4.48 -4.04
CA LEU A 73 0.51 3.93 -5.17
C LEU A 73 1.71 4.81 -5.53
N GLY A 74 2.87 4.17 -5.73
CA GLY A 74 4.04 4.78 -6.34
C GLY A 74 4.20 4.34 -7.80
N PRO A 75 4.82 5.15 -8.67
CA PRO A 75 5.09 4.77 -10.05
C PRO A 75 6.13 3.64 -10.10
N PHE A 76 5.88 2.63 -10.93
CA PHE A 76 6.85 1.56 -11.16
C PHE A 76 8.08 2.03 -11.96
N SER A 77 7.87 2.91 -12.93
CA SER A 77 8.91 3.35 -13.86
C SER A 77 8.60 4.75 -14.41
N VAL A 78 9.65 5.45 -14.83
CA VAL A 78 9.55 6.72 -15.56
C VAL A 78 9.26 6.53 -17.06
N ARG A 79 9.29 5.29 -17.56
CA ARG A 79 9.03 4.98 -18.97
C ARG A 79 7.52 4.99 -19.23
N SER A 80 7.08 5.73 -20.26
CA SER A 80 5.66 5.85 -20.63
C SER A 80 4.98 4.52 -20.93
N ALA A 81 5.71 3.54 -21.47
CA ALA A 81 5.20 2.19 -21.72
C ALA A 81 4.72 1.47 -20.45
N TYR A 82 5.19 1.89 -19.28
CA TYR A 82 4.81 1.34 -17.97
C TYR A 82 3.94 2.30 -17.13
N SER A 83 3.33 3.30 -17.75
CA SER A 83 2.54 4.33 -17.05
C SER A 83 1.34 3.76 -16.27
N GLY A 84 0.84 2.60 -16.66
CA GLY A 84 -0.23 1.89 -15.94
C GLY A 84 0.26 0.81 -14.97
N VAL A 85 1.56 0.82 -14.60
CA VAL A 85 2.13 -0.08 -13.60
C VAL A 85 2.51 0.73 -12.36
N ALA A 86 2.07 0.28 -11.19
CA ALA A 86 2.34 0.95 -9.92
C ALA A 86 2.70 -0.05 -8.82
N GLU A 87 3.35 0.45 -7.77
CA GLU A 87 3.63 -0.31 -6.56
C GLU A 87 2.77 0.20 -5.41
N VAL A 88 2.18 -0.71 -4.65
CA VAL A 88 1.32 -0.38 -3.51
C VAL A 88 2.10 -0.39 -2.21
N SER A 89 1.87 0.66 -1.40
CA SER A 89 2.21 0.71 0.03
C SER A 89 0.92 0.70 0.83
N ILE A 90 0.84 -0.14 1.87
CA ILE A 90 -0.33 -0.24 2.76
C ILE A 90 0.13 -0.49 4.20
N TYR A 91 -0.41 0.31 5.12
CA TYR A 91 -0.08 0.26 6.54
C TYR A 91 -1.33 0.48 7.39
N ILE A 92 -1.44 -0.29 8.47
CA ILE A 92 -2.55 -0.21 9.43
C ILE A 92 -1.97 0.07 10.81
N ALA A 93 -2.55 1.06 11.50
CA ALA A 93 -2.21 1.39 12.88
C ALA A 93 -2.30 0.13 13.76
N GLU A 94 -1.36 -0.05 14.68
CA GLU A 94 -1.29 -1.24 15.52
C GLU A 94 -2.62 -1.54 16.22
N ARG A 95 -3.24 -0.50 16.81
CA ARG A 95 -4.55 -0.58 17.49
C ARG A 95 -5.74 -0.99 16.60
N ALA A 96 -5.54 -1.00 15.26
CA ALA A 96 -6.60 -1.27 14.29
C ALA A 96 -6.33 -2.53 13.44
N ARG A 97 -5.24 -3.25 13.70
CA ARG A 97 -4.91 -4.50 13.00
C ARG A 97 -5.91 -5.61 13.35
N GLY A 98 -6.02 -6.61 12.46
CA GLY A 98 -6.91 -7.77 12.67
C GLY A 98 -8.41 -7.48 12.51
N GLN A 99 -8.80 -6.27 12.10
CA GLN A 99 -10.21 -5.82 12.03
C GLN A 99 -10.73 -5.72 10.56
N GLY A 100 -10.02 -6.29 9.59
CA GLY A 100 -10.42 -6.30 8.18
C GLY A 100 -10.12 -4.99 7.43
N ILE A 101 -9.58 -3.97 8.09
CA ILE A 101 -9.32 -2.64 7.51
C ILE A 101 -8.30 -2.74 6.36
N GLY A 102 -7.22 -3.53 6.51
CA GLY A 102 -6.22 -3.73 5.46
C GLY A 102 -6.83 -4.30 4.18
N ARG A 103 -7.73 -5.29 4.30
CA ARG A 103 -8.43 -5.86 3.14
C ARG A 103 -9.30 -4.81 2.44
N ALA A 104 -10.04 -4.04 3.21
CA ALA A 104 -10.91 -3.02 2.65
C ALA A 104 -10.13 -1.88 1.96
N LEU A 105 -9.02 -1.41 2.57
CA LEU A 105 -8.11 -0.45 1.95
C LEU A 105 -7.48 -0.99 0.66
N LEU A 106 -6.99 -2.24 0.66
CA LEU A 106 -6.39 -2.83 -0.52
C LEU A 106 -7.42 -3.00 -1.65
N GLN A 107 -8.65 -3.41 -1.34
CA GLN A 107 -9.73 -3.48 -2.32
C GLN A 107 -10.13 -2.10 -2.85
N ALA A 108 -10.15 -1.08 -1.99
CA ALA A 108 -10.49 0.28 -2.38
C ALA A 108 -9.43 0.88 -3.31
N ILE A 109 -8.13 0.70 -3.00
CA ILE A 109 -7.06 1.24 -3.85
C ILE A 109 -6.95 0.49 -5.19
N ILE A 110 -7.28 -0.81 -5.23
CA ILE A 110 -7.41 -1.56 -6.47
C ILE A 110 -8.49 -0.94 -7.36
N ALA A 111 -9.68 -0.69 -6.82
CA ALA A 111 -10.76 -0.07 -7.58
C ALA A 111 -10.41 1.36 -8.03
N GLU A 112 -9.72 2.12 -7.18
CA GLU A 112 -9.29 3.47 -7.51
C GLU A 112 -8.19 3.46 -8.59
N SER A 113 -7.26 2.52 -8.54
CA SER A 113 -6.20 2.37 -9.54
C SER A 113 -6.77 2.09 -10.94
N GLU A 114 -7.80 1.24 -11.04
CA GLU A 114 -8.46 0.93 -12.30
C GLU A 114 -9.16 2.16 -12.91
N ARG A 115 -9.75 3.04 -12.09
CA ARG A 115 -10.33 4.32 -12.55
C ARG A 115 -9.28 5.27 -13.11
N HIS A 116 -8.04 5.14 -12.69
CA HIS A 116 -6.92 5.98 -13.15
C HIS A 116 -6.05 5.28 -14.20
N GLY A 117 -6.53 4.21 -14.82
CA GLY A 117 -5.83 3.53 -15.91
C GLY A 117 -4.64 2.70 -15.49
N ILE A 118 -4.51 2.36 -14.20
CA ILE A 118 -3.47 1.45 -13.70
C ILE A 118 -3.91 0.01 -13.96
N TRP A 119 -3.20 -0.69 -14.83
CA TRP A 119 -3.51 -2.07 -15.21
C TRP A 119 -2.76 -3.13 -14.41
N THR A 120 -1.65 -2.77 -13.75
CA THR A 120 -0.89 -3.69 -12.91
C THR A 120 -0.46 -3.01 -11.61
N ILE A 121 -0.74 -3.65 -10.48
CA ILE A 121 -0.21 -3.26 -9.17
C ILE A 121 0.77 -4.32 -8.72
N GLN A 122 1.97 -3.89 -8.29
CA GLN A 122 2.98 -4.73 -7.65
C GLN A 122 3.04 -4.49 -6.15
N ALA A 123 3.53 -5.49 -5.41
CA ALA A 123 3.88 -5.38 -4.00
C ALA A 123 5.15 -6.19 -3.71
N GLY A 124 6.12 -5.57 -3.04
CA GLY A 124 7.29 -6.24 -2.49
C GLY A 124 7.05 -6.52 -1.00
N ILE A 125 7.15 -7.78 -0.58
CA ILE A 125 6.79 -8.20 0.77
C ILE A 125 7.92 -9.08 1.33
N PHE A 126 8.36 -8.82 2.57
CA PHE A 126 9.31 -9.73 3.23
C PHE A 126 8.67 -11.11 3.43
N PRO A 127 9.40 -12.22 3.19
CA PRO A 127 8.85 -13.58 3.32
C PRO A 127 8.26 -13.85 4.71
N GLU A 128 8.79 -13.20 5.74
CA GLU A 128 8.37 -13.35 7.13
C GLU A 128 7.04 -12.60 7.42
N ASN A 129 6.65 -11.65 6.55
CA ASN A 129 5.39 -10.92 6.70
C ASN A 129 4.21 -11.73 6.12
N THR A 130 3.93 -12.86 6.75
CA THR A 130 2.89 -13.81 6.31
C THR A 130 1.49 -13.19 6.31
N ILE A 131 1.25 -12.20 7.18
CA ILE A 131 -0.03 -11.47 7.25
C ILE A 131 -0.23 -10.66 5.97
N SER A 132 0.80 -9.93 5.52
CA SER A 132 0.74 -9.15 4.29
C SER A 132 0.63 -10.05 3.06
N ILE A 133 1.36 -11.16 3.02
CA ILE A 133 1.26 -12.17 1.95
C ILE A 133 -0.18 -12.69 1.84
N ALA A 134 -0.77 -13.12 2.97
CA ALA A 134 -2.15 -13.60 2.99
C ALA A 134 -3.16 -12.52 2.57
N LEU A 135 -2.95 -11.27 2.98
CA LEU A 135 -3.79 -10.12 2.60
C LEU A 135 -3.78 -9.93 1.08
N HIS A 136 -2.60 -9.83 0.47
CA HIS A 136 -2.45 -9.60 -0.96
C HIS A 136 -3.01 -10.77 -1.78
N THR A 137 -2.71 -12.01 -1.39
CA THR A 137 -3.25 -13.21 -2.04
C THR A 137 -4.79 -13.22 -2.04
N ARG A 138 -5.41 -12.88 -0.90
CA ARG A 138 -6.89 -12.81 -0.79
C ARG A 138 -7.50 -11.67 -1.61
N CYS A 139 -6.72 -10.67 -1.98
CA CYS A 139 -7.14 -9.57 -2.84
C CYS A 139 -6.78 -9.78 -4.33
N GLY A 140 -6.39 -11.00 -4.71
CA GLY A 140 -6.17 -11.37 -6.11
C GLY A 140 -4.76 -11.11 -6.63
N PHE A 141 -3.80 -10.86 -5.74
CA PHE A 141 -2.38 -10.83 -6.12
C PHE A 141 -1.84 -12.26 -6.22
N ARG A 142 -1.00 -12.49 -7.21
CA ARG A 142 -0.23 -13.74 -7.36
C ARG A 142 1.23 -13.50 -7.04
N GLU A 143 1.92 -14.49 -6.52
CA GLU A 143 3.36 -14.46 -6.36
C GLU A 143 4.04 -14.59 -7.72
N ILE A 144 5.05 -13.75 -7.97
CA ILE A 144 5.89 -13.81 -9.16
C ILE A 144 7.18 -14.57 -8.85
N GLY A 145 7.76 -14.35 -7.67
CA GLY A 145 9.01 -14.97 -7.24
C GLY A 145 9.69 -14.17 -6.14
N THR A 146 10.80 -14.71 -5.64
CA THR A 146 11.58 -14.13 -4.55
C THR A 146 12.90 -13.56 -5.07
N ARG A 147 13.14 -12.29 -4.80
CA ARG A 147 14.44 -11.64 -4.99
C ARG A 147 15.28 -11.88 -3.74
N LYS A 148 16.33 -12.66 -3.89
CA LYS A 148 17.23 -13.00 -2.78
C LYS A 148 18.15 -11.85 -2.45
N GLN A 149 18.29 -11.55 -1.16
CA GLN A 149 19.23 -10.53 -0.64
C GLN A 149 19.12 -9.19 -1.37
N LEU A 150 17.89 -8.74 -1.61
CA LEU A 150 17.63 -7.54 -2.42
C LEU A 150 18.11 -6.25 -1.74
N GLY A 151 18.03 -6.16 -0.42
CA GLY A 151 18.43 -5.00 0.36
C GLY A 151 18.92 -5.36 1.75
N LYS A 152 19.56 -4.43 2.43
CA LYS A 152 19.96 -4.57 3.83
C LYS A 152 19.06 -3.74 4.74
N LEU A 153 18.57 -4.35 5.82
CA LEU A 153 17.90 -3.69 6.91
C LEU A 153 18.72 -3.91 8.18
N ASN A 154 19.23 -2.84 8.80
CA ASN A 154 20.09 -2.91 9.99
C ASN A 154 21.26 -3.90 9.85
N GLY A 155 21.92 -3.90 8.69
CA GLY A 155 23.06 -4.76 8.39
C GLY A 155 22.70 -6.19 7.96
N VAL A 156 21.43 -6.60 8.03
CA VAL A 156 20.95 -7.93 7.65
C VAL A 156 20.38 -7.91 6.24
N TRP A 157 20.84 -8.80 5.37
CA TRP A 157 20.27 -9.00 4.04
C TRP A 157 18.85 -9.54 4.12
N ARG A 158 17.94 -8.91 3.36
CA ARG A 158 16.53 -9.29 3.31
C ARG A 158 16.14 -9.76 1.90
N ASP A 159 15.43 -10.87 1.88
CA ASP A 159 14.73 -11.32 0.68
C ASP A 159 13.43 -10.54 0.52
N VAL A 160 12.96 -10.39 -0.71
CA VAL A 160 11.66 -9.77 -1.03
C VAL A 160 10.90 -10.68 -1.97
N VAL A 161 9.72 -11.11 -1.56
CA VAL A 161 8.76 -11.80 -2.42
C VAL A 161 7.99 -10.75 -3.21
N LEU A 162 7.99 -10.89 -4.52
CA LEU A 162 7.29 -10.00 -5.43
C LEU A 162 5.92 -10.57 -5.77
N PHE A 163 4.89 -9.76 -5.56
CA PHE A 163 3.51 -10.04 -5.93
C PHE A 163 3.04 -9.07 -6.99
N GLU A 164 2.09 -9.50 -7.83
CA GLU A 164 1.40 -8.61 -8.75
C GLU A 164 -0.09 -8.94 -8.83
N ARG A 165 -0.89 -7.92 -9.14
CA ARG A 165 -2.27 -8.07 -9.57
C ARG A 165 -2.44 -7.37 -10.93
N ARG A 166 -2.87 -8.12 -11.94
CA ARG A 166 -3.24 -7.60 -13.26
C ARG A 166 -4.74 -7.31 -13.29
N SER A 167 -5.12 -6.11 -13.71
CA SER A 167 -6.52 -5.76 -13.93
C SER A 167 -7.12 -6.62 -15.06
N THR A 168 -8.38 -6.97 -14.92
CA THR A 168 -9.18 -7.65 -15.97
C THR A 168 -10.11 -6.70 -16.70
N ILE A 169 -10.08 -5.40 -16.38
CA ILE A 169 -10.96 -4.38 -16.97
C ILE A 169 -10.21 -3.19 -17.56
N VAL A 170 -8.92 -3.03 -17.23
CA VAL A 170 -8.07 -1.95 -17.74
C VAL A 170 -6.85 -2.53 -18.45
N GLY A 171 -6.53 -2.00 -19.64
CA GLY A 171 -5.43 -2.49 -20.48
C GLY A 171 -5.67 -3.91 -20.98
N VAL A 172 -6.88 -4.24 -21.37
CA VAL A 172 -7.34 -5.58 -21.86
C VAL A 172 -7.77 -5.52 -23.33
N ASP A 173 -7.05 -4.79 -24.15
CA ASP A 173 -7.32 -4.61 -25.59
C ASP A 173 -7.26 -5.93 -26.38
#